data_c6b846a1e8bc3fe1892e20cee4800efc
#
_entry.id   c6b846a1e8bc3fe1892e20cee4800efc
#
_cell.length_a   1.000
_cell.length_b   1.000
_cell.length_c   1.000
_cell.angle_alpha   90.00
_cell.angle_beta   90.00
_cell.angle_gamma   90.00
#
_symmetry.space_group_name_H-M   'P 1'
#
loop_
_entity.id
_entity.type
_entity.pdbx_description
1 polymer ?
#
loop_
_entity_poly.entity_id
_entity_poly.type
_entity_poly.pdbx_seq_one_letter_code
_entity_poly.pdbx_strand_id
1 'polypeptide(L)'
;MKNKTRKPRISELDTLRGAAFLAVVLQHAIAHYFPLPATGLGDGVLLGVLLIASKFAVPLFVFMTGMSLFYSYDGEVPYLNFIRKRLKDIALPYLPWALLYAIEFQHVQLLDSSGWQKLGLMLFTGKASYHLWYVVMVFQLYLIFPPLQRLVKRVRPRSFAATMGVLALLFGLYLILMEQGGAIYRTAVAWDVPVLGPYFAKYLDRNALMYFFYFAMGAVAAFYVEQWRAWLIRLRYAILTAFAGMAIYLLYVVVAHFQLTPQVVIRYHDLGLLNPRMAVFLTLSVLTIYIVAMQWEQGAPGWLRKIMAWLGAYSYVAYLAHAYVLKYMERVADSLFGMDGSASARTLAAFIFSAAGAALIAYALRLAARSLKRIRQIKTQQANEKSAAL
;
A
#
# COMPACT_ATOMS: atom_id res chain seq x y z
N MET A 1 32.98 11.58 16.32
CA MET A 1 31.64 11.29 15.76
C MET A 1 31.41 12.24 14.58
N LYS A 2 31.42 11.75 13.32
CA LYS A 2 31.13 12.60 12.15
C LYS A 2 29.67 13.03 12.21
N ASN A 3 29.43 14.33 12.26
CA ASN A 3 28.09 14.93 12.11
C ASN A 3 27.49 14.44 10.78
N LYS A 4 26.60 13.45 10.81
CA LYS A 4 25.85 13.03 9.63
C LYS A 4 24.86 14.14 9.32
N THR A 5 25.19 15.00 8.37
CA THR A 5 24.23 15.95 7.78
C THR A 5 23.02 15.16 7.31
N ARG A 6 21.86 15.54 7.84
CA ARG A 6 20.59 14.86 7.51
C ARG A 6 20.28 15.10 6.02
N LYS A 7 20.12 14.04 5.23
CA LYS A 7 19.76 14.17 3.82
C LYS A 7 18.49 15.02 3.65
N PRO A 8 18.40 15.82 2.57
CA PRO A 8 17.19 16.60 2.27
C PRO A 8 15.95 15.71 2.22
N ARG A 9 14.81 16.25 2.62
CA ARG A 9 13.53 15.53 2.53
C ARG A 9 13.09 15.45 1.07
N ILE A 10 12.65 14.28 0.62
CA ILE A 10 12.02 14.09 -0.67
C ILE A 10 10.54 14.45 -0.49
N SER A 11 10.14 15.63 -0.94
CA SER A 11 8.79 16.20 -0.73
C SER A 11 7.69 15.35 -1.38
N GLU A 12 7.96 14.81 -2.57
CA GLU A 12 7.02 13.99 -3.32
C GLU A 12 6.53 12.76 -2.54
N LEU A 13 7.36 12.22 -1.63
CA LEU A 13 6.98 11.02 -0.86
C LEU A 13 5.75 11.23 0.03
N ASP A 14 5.52 12.43 0.53
CA ASP A 14 4.35 12.69 1.37
C ASP A 14 3.08 12.77 0.51
N THR A 15 3.16 13.45 -0.64
CA THR A 15 2.09 13.50 -1.64
C THR A 15 1.77 12.10 -2.17
N LEU A 16 2.79 11.30 -2.51
CA LEU A 16 2.62 9.91 -2.96
C LEU A 16 1.94 9.03 -1.89
N ARG A 17 2.29 9.18 -0.61
CA ARG A 17 1.62 8.45 0.48
C ARG A 17 0.16 8.83 0.64
N GLY A 18 -0.15 10.13 0.54
CA GLY A 18 -1.53 10.61 0.56
C GLY A 18 -2.35 10.07 -0.60
N ALA A 19 -1.81 10.13 -1.82
CA ALA A 19 -2.45 9.59 -3.02
C ALA A 19 -2.67 8.08 -2.94
N ALA A 20 -1.68 7.32 -2.47
CA ALA A 20 -1.80 5.88 -2.31
C ALA A 20 -2.85 5.49 -1.25
N PHE A 21 -2.94 6.23 -0.14
CA PHE A 21 -3.99 6.04 0.85
C PHE A 21 -5.38 6.27 0.25
N LEU A 22 -5.59 7.38 -0.43
CA LEU A 22 -6.88 7.67 -1.08
C LEU A 22 -7.23 6.60 -2.12
N ALA A 23 -6.27 6.15 -2.93
CA ALA A 23 -6.47 5.11 -3.92
C ALA A 23 -6.88 3.76 -3.29
N VAL A 24 -6.31 3.38 -2.13
CA VAL A 24 -6.73 2.17 -1.40
C VAL A 24 -8.17 2.27 -0.94
N VAL A 25 -8.55 3.40 -0.30
CA VAL A 25 -9.93 3.58 0.19
C VAL A 25 -10.92 3.52 -0.98
N LEU A 26 -10.59 4.17 -2.10
CA LEU A 26 -11.43 4.15 -3.32
C LEU A 26 -11.60 2.72 -3.85
N GLN A 27 -10.53 1.93 -3.97
CA GLN A 27 -10.61 0.55 -4.43
C GLN A 27 -11.53 -0.30 -3.56
N HIS A 28 -11.51 -0.10 -2.25
CA HIS A 28 -12.35 -0.87 -1.33
C HIS A 28 -13.80 -0.40 -1.35
N ALA A 29 -14.07 0.90 -1.51
CA ALA A 29 -15.42 1.40 -1.75
C ALA A 29 -15.99 0.84 -3.06
N ILE A 30 -15.21 0.83 -4.15
CA ILE A 30 -15.63 0.22 -5.41
C ILE A 30 -15.92 -1.28 -5.22
N ALA A 31 -15.06 -2.00 -4.49
CA ALA A 31 -15.21 -3.44 -4.28
C ALA A 31 -16.52 -3.82 -3.55
N HIS A 32 -17.07 -2.92 -2.74
CA HIS A 32 -18.37 -3.11 -2.10
C HIS A 32 -19.54 -2.95 -3.08
N TYR A 33 -19.52 -1.91 -3.91
CA TYR A 33 -20.69 -1.52 -4.71
C TYR A 33 -20.77 -2.19 -6.08
N PHE A 34 -19.63 -2.50 -6.76
CA PHE A 34 -19.66 -3.02 -8.12
C PHE A 34 -20.42 -4.35 -8.29
N PRO A 35 -20.43 -5.29 -7.30
CA PRO A 35 -21.10 -6.57 -7.48
C PRO A 35 -22.61 -6.53 -7.15
N LEU A 36 -23.13 -5.36 -6.72
CA LEU A 36 -24.53 -5.25 -6.34
C LEU A 36 -25.44 -5.34 -7.58
N PRO A 37 -26.62 -5.99 -7.48
CA PRO A 37 -27.56 -6.13 -8.58
C PRO A 37 -28.04 -4.78 -9.15
N ALA A 38 -28.07 -3.72 -8.33
CA ALA A 38 -28.43 -2.37 -8.74
C ALA A 38 -27.35 -1.66 -9.58
N THR A 39 -26.14 -2.25 -9.76
CA THR A 39 -25.06 -1.64 -10.52
C THR A 39 -25.32 -1.78 -12.02
N GLY A 40 -25.75 -0.71 -12.65
CA GLY A 40 -25.97 -0.64 -14.09
C GLY A 40 -24.67 -0.60 -14.89
N LEU A 41 -24.78 -0.75 -16.22
CA LEU A 41 -23.63 -0.73 -17.13
C LEU A 41 -22.83 0.57 -17.03
N GLY A 42 -23.48 1.73 -16.98
CA GLY A 42 -22.80 3.04 -16.86
C GLY A 42 -22.01 3.14 -15.57
N ASP A 43 -22.58 2.73 -14.42
CA ASP A 43 -21.86 2.65 -13.15
C ASP A 43 -20.68 1.69 -13.24
N GLY A 44 -20.88 0.50 -13.84
CA GLY A 44 -19.81 -0.49 -13.99
C GLY A 44 -18.62 0.04 -14.79
N VAL A 45 -18.87 0.76 -15.90
CA VAL A 45 -17.79 1.38 -16.70
C VAL A 45 -17.07 2.46 -15.90
N LEU A 46 -17.82 3.37 -15.25
CA LEU A 46 -17.22 4.46 -14.45
C LEU A 46 -16.40 3.92 -13.27
N LEU A 47 -16.94 2.95 -12.52
CA LEU A 47 -16.23 2.29 -11.43
C LEU A 47 -15.01 1.53 -11.93
N GLY A 48 -15.06 0.94 -13.13
CA GLY A 48 -13.92 0.30 -13.81
C GLY A 48 -12.80 1.30 -14.11
N VAL A 49 -13.12 2.48 -14.65
CA VAL A 49 -12.14 3.56 -14.87
C VAL A 49 -11.49 4.00 -13.56
N LEU A 50 -12.30 4.24 -12.51
CA LEU A 50 -11.80 4.66 -11.20
C LEU A 50 -10.95 3.55 -10.53
N LEU A 51 -11.33 2.30 -10.71
CA LEU A 51 -10.57 1.16 -10.20
C LEU A 51 -9.21 1.04 -10.90
N ILE A 52 -9.17 1.11 -12.23
CA ILE A 52 -7.93 1.10 -13.00
C ILE A 52 -7.04 2.27 -12.56
N ALA A 53 -7.60 3.49 -12.51
CA ALA A 53 -6.87 4.68 -12.09
C ALA A 53 -6.28 4.60 -10.68
N SER A 54 -6.87 3.79 -9.78
CA SER A 54 -6.44 3.65 -8.39
C SER A 54 -5.53 2.44 -8.12
N LYS A 55 -5.34 1.51 -9.07
CA LYS A 55 -4.59 0.25 -8.90
C LYS A 55 -3.11 0.43 -8.51
N PHE A 56 -2.54 1.60 -8.74
CA PHE A 56 -1.14 1.92 -8.39
C PHE A 56 -0.83 1.84 -6.89
N ALA A 57 -1.81 1.84 -6.01
CA ALA A 57 -1.63 2.05 -4.57
C ALA A 57 -0.64 1.08 -3.93
N VAL A 58 -0.82 -0.24 -4.11
CA VAL A 58 0.06 -1.26 -3.51
C VAL A 58 1.47 -1.20 -4.07
N PRO A 59 1.69 -1.22 -5.41
CA PRO A 59 3.03 -1.06 -5.99
C PRO A 59 3.73 0.23 -5.56
N LEU A 60 2.99 1.34 -5.48
CA LEU A 60 3.51 2.62 -5.05
C LEU A 60 3.98 2.59 -3.58
N PHE A 61 3.21 1.99 -2.68
CA PHE A 61 3.64 1.83 -1.29
C PHE A 61 4.91 0.98 -1.16
N VAL A 62 5.04 -0.09 -1.97
CA VAL A 62 6.24 -0.93 -1.99
C VAL A 62 7.43 -0.15 -2.56
N PHE A 63 7.24 0.58 -3.65
CA PHE A 63 8.24 1.49 -4.22
C PHE A 63 8.72 2.53 -3.18
N MET A 64 7.79 3.22 -2.53
CA MET A 64 8.13 4.19 -1.49
C MET A 64 8.84 3.57 -0.29
N THR A 65 8.52 2.33 0.06
CA THR A 65 9.22 1.58 1.12
C THR A 65 10.68 1.35 0.73
N GLY A 66 10.94 0.85 -0.48
CA GLY A 66 12.30 0.70 -1.02
C GLY A 66 13.03 2.04 -1.06
N MET A 67 12.41 3.07 -1.64
CA MET A 67 13.02 4.40 -1.74
C MET A 67 13.34 4.99 -0.36
N SER A 68 12.41 4.94 0.58
CA SER A 68 12.61 5.50 1.93
C SER A 68 13.71 4.77 2.70
N LEU A 69 13.80 3.44 2.59
CA LEU A 69 14.79 2.63 3.28
C LEU A 69 16.20 2.88 2.71
N PHE A 70 16.37 2.75 1.40
CA PHE A 70 17.70 2.94 0.78
C PHE A 70 18.17 4.39 0.84
N TYR A 71 17.25 5.37 0.84
CA TYR A 71 17.58 6.77 1.04
C TYR A 71 18.04 7.09 2.46
N SER A 72 17.36 6.53 3.46
CA SER A 72 17.60 6.86 4.88
C SER A 72 18.79 6.11 5.50
N TYR A 73 19.15 4.94 4.96
CA TYR A 73 20.18 4.08 5.54
C TYR A 73 21.44 4.01 4.64
N ASP A 74 22.37 4.95 4.81
CA ASP A 74 23.64 4.96 4.06
C ASP A 74 24.72 4.07 4.63
N GLY A 75 24.75 3.91 5.96
CA GLY A 75 25.72 3.08 6.70
C GLY A 75 25.27 1.63 6.84
N GLU A 76 26.00 0.88 7.67
CA GLU A 76 25.55 -0.43 8.11
C GLU A 76 24.27 -0.29 8.92
N VAL A 77 23.35 -1.24 8.70
CA VAL A 77 22.09 -1.33 9.41
C VAL A 77 22.20 -2.40 10.48
N PRO A 78 22.27 -2.04 11.78
CA PRO A 78 22.26 -3.02 12.87
C PRO A 78 20.93 -3.78 12.84
N TYR A 79 20.99 -5.07 12.50
CA TYR A 79 19.79 -5.88 12.18
C TYR A 79 18.75 -5.84 13.29
N LEU A 80 19.14 -6.20 14.52
CA LEU A 80 18.20 -6.28 15.65
C LEU A 80 17.57 -4.93 16.00
N ASN A 81 18.36 -3.86 15.99
CA ASN A 81 17.86 -2.51 16.29
C ASN A 81 16.90 -2.02 15.20
N PHE A 82 17.20 -2.34 13.95
CA PHE A 82 16.32 -2.06 12.81
C PHE A 82 14.98 -2.79 12.96
N ILE A 83 15.01 -4.10 13.20
CA ILE A 83 13.79 -4.91 13.34
C ILE A 83 12.97 -4.47 14.56
N ARG A 84 13.60 -4.25 15.72
CA ARG A 84 12.89 -3.72 16.90
C ARG A 84 12.19 -2.41 16.62
N LYS A 85 12.85 -1.51 15.85
CA LYS A 85 12.23 -0.26 15.43
C LYS A 85 11.03 -0.50 14.52
N ARG A 86 11.12 -1.41 13.53
CA ARG A 86 10.00 -1.73 12.63
C ARG A 86 8.84 -2.40 13.35
N LEU A 87 9.12 -3.30 14.29
CA LEU A 87 8.11 -3.87 15.16
C LEU A 87 7.35 -2.79 15.93
N LYS A 88 8.07 -1.84 16.53
CA LYS A 88 7.44 -0.72 17.24
C LYS A 88 6.64 0.21 16.33
N ASP A 89 7.16 0.56 15.17
CA ASP A 89 6.58 1.58 14.31
C ASP A 89 5.42 1.02 13.45
N ILE A 90 5.43 -0.28 13.13
CA ILE A 90 4.51 -0.94 12.20
C ILE A 90 3.67 -2.02 12.88
N ALA A 91 4.29 -3.02 13.53
CA ALA A 91 3.54 -4.13 14.10
C ALA A 91 2.73 -3.70 15.33
N LEU A 92 3.27 -2.82 16.19
CA LEU A 92 2.56 -2.38 17.39
C LEU A 92 1.24 -1.63 17.06
N PRO A 93 1.17 -0.70 16.11
CA PRO A 93 -0.12 -0.14 15.68
C PRO A 93 -1.01 -1.13 14.94
N TYR A 94 -0.45 -2.10 14.21
CA TYR A 94 -1.20 -3.13 13.49
C TYR A 94 -2.00 -4.06 14.42
N LEU A 95 -1.41 -4.47 15.56
CA LEU A 95 -2.01 -5.46 16.47
C LEU A 95 -3.41 -5.07 16.98
N PRO A 96 -3.65 -3.86 17.53
CA PRO A 96 -4.98 -3.46 17.99
C PRO A 96 -6.04 -3.47 16.87
N TRP A 97 -5.66 -3.00 15.67
CA TRP A 97 -6.57 -3.02 14.52
C TRP A 97 -6.87 -4.44 14.05
N ALA A 98 -5.86 -5.30 13.97
CA ALA A 98 -6.06 -6.70 13.60
C ALA A 98 -6.93 -7.45 14.62
N LEU A 99 -6.77 -7.16 15.92
CA LEU A 99 -7.64 -7.69 16.97
C LEU A 99 -9.07 -7.19 16.83
N LEU A 100 -9.27 -5.88 16.62
CA LEU A 100 -10.60 -5.29 16.39
C LEU A 100 -11.30 -5.95 15.20
N TYR A 101 -10.59 -6.12 14.08
CA TYR A 101 -11.13 -6.78 12.90
C TYR A 101 -11.42 -8.26 13.11
N ALA A 102 -10.56 -8.98 13.85
CA ALA A 102 -10.79 -10.39 14.17
C ALA A 102 -12.08 -10.58 14.98
N ILE A 103 -12.37 -9.68 15.92
CA ILE A 103 -13.58 -9.74 16.73
C ILE A 103 -14.80 -9.27 15.93
N GLU A 104 -14.75 -8.06 15.33
CA GLU A 104 -15.88 -7.40 14.70
C GLU A 104 -16.27 -7.94 13.32
N PHE A 105 -15.30 -8.41 12.54
CA PHE A 105 -15.53 -8.85 11.16
C PHE A 105 -15.46 -10.36 10.99
N GLN A 106 -14.63 -11.03 11.81
CA GLN A 106 -14.43 -12.49 11.72
C GLN A 106 -15.09 -13.24 12.86
N HIS A 107 -15.71 -12.53 13.80
CA HIS A 107 -16.43 -13.07 14.96
C HIS A 107 -15.61 -14.10 15.75
N VAL A 108 -14.30 -13.84 15.90
CA VAL A 108 -13.40 -14.71 16.65
C VAL A 108 -13.73 -14.62 18.13
N GLN A 109 -14.08 -15.76 18.72
CA GLN A 109 -14.30 -15.87 20.16
C GLN A 109 -12.97 -16.14 20.87
N LEU A 110 -12.60 -15.27 21.82
CA LEU A 110 -11.33 -15.34 22.54
C LEU A 110 -11.45 -16.09 23.89
N LEU A 111 -12.61 -16.73 24.14
CA LEU A 111 -12.85 -17.47 25.38
C LEU A 111 -12.27 -18.89 25.36
N ASP A 112 -11.93 -19.41 24.18
CA ASP A 112 -11.38 -20.74 23.98
C ASP A 112 -10.00 -20.72 23.28
N SER A 113 -9.30 -21.85 23.35
CA SER A 113 -7.98 -22.01 22.73
C SER A 113 -8.04 -21.96 21.20
N SER A 114 -9.15 -22.35 20.58
CA SER A 114 -9.34 -22.34 19.13
C SER A 114 -9.43 -20.90 18.61
N GLY A 115 -10.03 -19.98 19.37
CA GLY A 115 -10.07 -18.57 19.06
C GLY A 115 -8.69 -17.91 19.04
N TRP A 116 -7.84 -18.24 20.00
CA TRP A 116 -6.46 -17.75 20.04
C TRP A 116 -5.61 -18.29 18.88
N GLN A 117 -5.79 -19.56 18.51
CA GLN A 117 -5.11 -20.14 17.35
C GLN A 117 -5.55 -19.43 16.05
N LYS A 118 -6.85 -19.21 15.86
CA LYS A 118 -7.39 -18.44 14.71
C LYS A 118 -6.84 -17.02 14.69
N LEU A 119 -6.84 -16.32 15.83
CA LEU A 119 -6.27 -14.97 15.93
C LEU A 119 -4.79 -14.97 15.56
N GLY A 120 -3.99 -15.89 16.08
CA GLY A 120 -2.58 -16.06 15.74
C GLY A 120 -2.39 -16.20 14.22
N LEU A 121 -3.13 -17.12 13.59
CA LEU A 121 -3.07 -17.31 12.15
C LEU A 121 -3.47 -16.03 11.38
N MET A 122 -4.51 -15.34 11.82
CA MET A 122 -4.96 -14.08 11.19
C MET A 122 -3.91 -12.96 11.31
N LEU A 123 -3.22 -12.86 12.45
CA LEU A 123 -2.15 -11.89 12.64
C LEU A 123 -0.96 -12.14 11.69
N PHE A 124 -0.52 -13.41 11.55
CA PHE A 124 0.60 -13.75 10.67
C PHE A 124 0.25 -13.75 9.19
N THR A 125 -1.02 -13.93 8.83
CA THR A 125 -1.46 -13.97 7.43
C THR A 125 -2.15 -12.69 6.97
N GLY A 126 -2.46 -11.75 7.87
CA GLY A 126 -3.23 -10.55 7.57
C GLY A 126 -4.71 -10.83 7.24
N LYS A 127 -5.25 -12.00 7.63
CA LYS A 127 -6.64 -12.40 7.31
C LYS A 127 -7.70 -11.81 8.22
N ALA A 128 -7.33 -11.05 9.25
CA ALA A 128 -8.31 -10.38 10.11
C ALA A 128 -9.17 -9.37 9.34
N SER A 129 -8.63 -8.75 8.27
CA SER A 129 -9.37 -7.94 7.32
C SER A 129 -8.72 -8.00 5.93
N TYR A 130 -9.53 -7.75 4.90
CA TYR A 130 -9.14 -7.90 3.48
C TYR A 130 -7.95 -7.04 3.02
N HIS A 131 -7.61 -5.98 3.74
CA HIS A 131 -6.49 -5.08 3.40
C HIS A 131 -5.22 -5.37 4.20
N LEU A 132 -5.29 -6.04 5.35
CA LEU A 132 -4.16 -6.18 6.29
C LEU A 132 -3.01 -7.05 5.77
N TRP A 133 -3.23 -7.84 4.72
CA TRP A 133 -2.19 -8.65 4.07
C TRP A 133 -0.97 -7.83 3.63
N TYR A 134 -1.18 -6.58 3.23
CA TYR A 134 -0.10 -5.69 2.82
C TYR A 134 0.90 -5.43 3.95
N VAL A 135 0.42 -5.28 5.21
CA VAL A 135 1.32 -5.08 6.36
C VAL A 135 2.22 -6.29 6.54
N VAL A 136 1.67 -7.51 6.40
CA VAL A 136 2.44 -8.76 6.50
C VAL A 136 3.47 -8.86 5.38
N MET A 137 3.09 -8.52 4.15
CA MET A 137 3.99 -8.50 2.99
C MET A 137 5.12 -7.49 3.16
N VAL A 138 4.84 -6.27 3.57
CA VAL A 138 5.87 -5.24 3.81
C VAL A 138 6.79 -5.62 4.96
N PHE A 139 6.29 -6.31 5.97
CA PHE A 139 7.14 -6.78 7.06
C PHE A 139 8.19 -7.79 6.59
N GLN A 140 7.86 -8.66 5.62
CA GLN A 140 8.85 -9.53 4.97
C GLN A 140 9.97 -8.71 4.29
N LEU A 141 9.62 -7.60 3.60
CA LEU A 141 10.62 -6.69 3.01
C LEU A 141 11.53 -6.07 4.08
N TYR A 142 11.00 -5.73 5.25
CA TYR A 142 11.84 -5.25 6.36
C TYR A 142 12.80 -6.32 6.87
N LEU A 143 12.37 -7.57 6.97
CA LEU A 143 13.24 -8.68 7.43
C LEU A 143 14.42 -8.89 6.48
N ILE A 144 14.20 -8.81 5.17
CA ILE A 144 15.26 -9.02 4.18
C ILE A 144 16.09 -7.75 3.91
N PHE A 145 15.63 -6.57 4.29
CA PHE A 145 16.28 -5.31 3.94
C PHE A 145 17.74 -5.20 4.40
N PRO A 146 18.14 -5.47 5.66
CA PRO A 146 19.52 -5.28 6.08
C PRO A 146 20.53 -6.16 5.32
N PRO A 147 20.32 -7.48 5.12
CA PRO A 147 21.23 -8.28 4.29
C PRO A 147 21.18 -7.86 2.80
N LEU A 148 20.00 -7.53 2.28
CA LEU A 148 19.86 -7.07 0.91
C LEU A 148 20.58 -5.73 0.68
N GLN A 149 20.51 -4.80 1.62
CA GLN A 149 21.21 -3.52 1.54
C GLN A 149 22.74 -3.72 1.45
N ARG A 150 23.31 -4.65 2.23
CA ARG A 150 24.73 -4.98 2.18
C ARG A 150 25.10 -5.55 0.81
N LEU A 151 24.30 -6.48 0.28
CA LEU A 151 24.49 -7.07 -1.04
C LEU A 151 24.44 -6.00 -2.13
N VAL A 152 23.37 -5.22 -2.20
CA VAL A 152 23.17 -4.18 -3.22
C VAL A 152 24.30 -3.17 -3.19
N LYS A 153 24.80 -2.75 -2.03
CA LYS A 153 25.93 -1.83 -1.93
C LYS A 153 27.22 -2.39 -2.52
N ARG A 154 27.41 -3.71 -2.47
CA ARG A 154 28.61 -4.37 -3.04
C ARG A 154 28.51 -4.54 -4.55
N VAL A 155 27.34 -4.91 -5.07
CA VAL A 155 27.18 -5.37 -6.46
C VAL A 155 26.57 -4.31 -7.39
N ARG A 156 25.95 -3.23 -6.87
CA ARG A 156 25.30 -2.23 -7.73
C ARG A 156 26.29 -1.56 -8.66
N PRO A 157 25.93 -1.35 -9.94
CA PRO A 157 26.72 -0.55 -10.85
C PRO A 157 26.93 0.87 -10.34
N ARG A 158 28.05 1.49 -10.72
CA ARG A 158 28.38 2.87 -10.32
C ARG A 158 27.67 3.93 -11.16
N SER A 159 27.22 3.59 -12.36
CA SER A 159 26.50 4.54 -13.22
C SER A 159 24.98 4.34 -13.17
N PHE A 160 24.23 5.42 -13.33
CA PHE A 160 22.78 5.40 -13.43
C PHE A 160 22.31 4.53 -14.61
N ALA A 161 22.93 4.69 -15.80
CA ALA A 161 22.55 3.95 -16.99
C ALA A 161 22.71 2.43 -16.80
N ALA A 162 23.86 1.97 -16.27
CA ALA A 162 24.06 0.55 -15.99
C ALA A 162 23.08 0.01 -14.94
N THR A 163 22.72 0.83 -13.92
CA THR A 163 21.73 0.47 -12.91
C THR A 163 20.32 0.36 -13.53
N MET A 164 19.99 1.23 -14.47
CA MET A 164 18.73 1.12 -15.23
C MET A 164 18.70 -0.12 -16.13
N GLY A 165 19.84 -0.53 -16.70
CA GLY A 165 19.96 -1.80 -17.42
C GLY A 165 19.69 -3.01 -16.53
N VAL A 166 20.24 -3.02 -15.30
CA VAL A 166 19.92 -4.07 -14.30
C VAL A 166 18.44 -4.03 -13.91
N LEU A 167 17.85 -2.85 -13.72
CA LEU A 167 16.43 -2.71 -13.42
C LEU A 167 15.55 -3.23 -14.56
N ALA A 168 15.93 -2.98 -15.83
CA ALA A 168 15.22 -3.51 -16.99
C ALA A 168 15.30 -5.04 -17.06
N LEU A 169 16.47 -5.63 -16.76
CA LEU A 169 16.61 -7.09 -16.64
C LEU A 169 15.72 -7.65 -15.53
N LEU A 170 15.73 -7.03 -14.35
CA LEU A 170 14.85 -7.41 -13.23
C LEU A 170 13.37 -7.31 -13.61
N PHE A 171 13.00 -6.33 -14.43
CA PHE A 171 11.64 -6.22 -14.95
C PHE A 171 11.28 -7.38 -15.87
N GLY A 172 12.18 -7.76 -16.80
CA GLY A 172 11.97 -8.95 -17.63
C GLY A 172 11.79 -10.22 -16.81
N LEU A 173 12.65 -10.45 -15.81
CA LEU A 173 12.52 -11.58 -14.87
C LEU A 173 11.22 -11.51 -14.07
N TYR A 174 10.80 -10.31 -13.69
CA TYR A 174 9.53 -10.09 -12.99
C TYR A 174 8.32 -10.44 -13.87
N LEU A 175 8.35 -10.12 -15.17
CA LEU A 175 7.28 -10.53 -16.10
C LEU A 175 7.21 -12.05 -16.25
N ILE A 176 8.35 -12.73 -16.33
CA ILE A 176 8.41 -14.20 -16.33
C ILE A 176 7.83 -14.77 -15.02
N LEU A 177 8.20 -14.20 -13.87
CA LEU A 177 7.66 -14.62 -12.58
C LEU A 177 6.13 -14.46 -12.53
N MET A 178 5.58 -13.36 -13.06
CA MET A 178 4.12 -13.12 -13.10
C MET A 178 3.40 -14.12 -14.00
N GLU A 179 4.02 -14.52 -15.12
CA GLU A 179 3.48 -15.56 -16.00
C GLU A 179 3.45 -16.94 -15.33
N GLN A 180 4.48 -17.23 -14.51
CA GLN A 180 4.60 -18.49 -13.80
C GLN A 180 3.71 -18.61 -12.54
N GLY A 181 2.93 -17.58 -12.18
CA GLY A 181 2.09 -17.58 -10.98
C GLY A 181 1.18 -18.81 -10.86
N GLY A 182 0.56 -19.23 -11.96
CA GLY A 182 -0.26 -20.44 -12.01
C GLY A 182 0.53 -21.74 -11.83
N ALA A 183 1.74 -21.82 -12.37
CA ALA A 183 2.64 -22.97 -12.20
C ALA A 183 3.13 -23.06 -10.75
N ILE A 184 3.54 -21.95 -10.17
CA ILE A 184 3.93 -21.84 -8.76
C ILE A 184 2.81 -22.34 -7.85
N TYR A 185 1.57 -21.87 -8.09
CA TYR A 185 0.40 -22.32 -7.33
C TYR A 185 0.20 -23.83 -7.42
N ARG A 186 0.17 -24.41 -8.63
CA ARG A 186 -0.02 -25.86 -8.83
C ARG A 186 1.07 -26.67 -8.14
N THR A 187 2.34 -26.29 -8.29
CA THR A 187 3.46 -26.94 -7.64
C THR A 187 3.35 -26.85 -6.12
N ALA A 188 3.01 -25.69 -5.58
CA ALA A 188 2.87 -25.48 -4.15
C ALA A 188 1.70 -26.25 -3.53
N VAL A 189 0.61 -26.44 -4.27
CA VAL A 189 -0.50 -27.30 -3.85
C VAL A 189 -0.07 -28.78 -3.76
N ALA A 190 0.79 -29.22 -4.68
CA ALA A 190 1.32 -30.59 -4.68
C ALA A 190 2.41 -30.81 -3.61
N TRP A 191 2.98 -29.74 -3.06
CA TRP A 191 3.97 -29.86 -1.97
C TRP A 191 3.29 -30.21 -0.64
N ASP A 192 3.64 -31.34 -0.09
CA ASP A 192 3.23 -31.73 1.27
C ASP A 192 4.26 -31.21 2.30
N VAL A 193 4.64 -29.94 2.19
CA VAL A 193 5.57 -29.28 3.09
C VAL A 193 4.82 -28.30 3.97
N PRO A 194 4.72 -28.54 5.29
CA PRO A 194 4.08 -27.63 6.21
C PRO A 194 4.63 -26.20 6.08
N VAL A 195 3.77 -25.19 6.17
CA VAL A 195 4.07 -23.77 6.06
C VAL A 195 4.44 -23.33 4.63
N LEU A 196 5.41 -23.98 3.95
CA LEU A 196 5.85 -23.57 2.62
C LEU A 196 4.80 -23.84 1.54
N GLY A 197 4.17 -25.01 1.53
CA GLY A 197 3.09 -25.32 0.60
C GLY A 197 1.96 -24.28 0.69
N PRO A 198 1.33 -24.09 1.86
CA PRO A 198 0.32 -23.05 2.06
C PRO A 198 0.81 -21.63 1.76
N TYR A 199 2.06 -21.29 2.05
CA TYR A 199 2.63 -19.97 1.81
C TYR A 199 2.66 -19.60 0.31
N PHE A 200 3.03 -20.54 -0.55
CA PHE A 200 3.05 -20.34 -2.00
C PHE A 200 1.71 -20.67 -2.69
N ALA A 201 0.86 -21.48 -2.08
CA ALA A 201 -0.47 -21.76 -2.62
C ALA A 201 -1.52 -20.73 -2.17
N LYS A 202 -1.81 -20.65 -0.85
CA LYS A 202 -2.92 -19.83 -0.32
C LYS A 202 -2.57 -18.36 -0.11
N TYR A 203 -1.27 -18.03 -0.06
CA TYR A 203 -0.76 -16.71 0.35
C TYR A 203 0.23 -16.11 -0.65
N LEU A 204 0.18 -16.53 -1.91
CA LEU A 204 1.06 -16.00 -2.96
C LEU A 204 0.90 -14.49 -3.13
N ASP A 205 -0.33 -13.99 -3.01
CA ASP A 205 -0.70 -12.57 -3.04
C ASP A 205 -0.09 -11.72 -1.91
N ARG A 206 0.47 -12.37 -0.87
CA ARG A 206 1.09 -11.76 0.32
C ARG A 206 2.59 -12.01 0.41
N ASN A 207 3.14 -12.63 -0.63
CA ASN A 207 4.55 -12.94 -0.71
C ASN A 207 5.32 -11.72 -1.23
N ALA A 208 6.30 -11.24 -0.45
CA ALA A 208 7.11 -10.08 -0.81
C ALA A 208 7.87 -10.24 -2.14
N LEU A 209 8.16 -11.49 -2.57
CA LEU A 209 8.79 -11.77 -3.85
C LEU A 209 7.95 -11.26 -5.03
N MET A 210 6.61 -11.38 -4.93
CA MET A 210 5.68 -10.95 -5.97
C MET A 210 5.65 -9.42 -6.15
N TYR A 211 6.21 -8.67 -5.23
CA TYR A 211 6.26 -7.20 -5.25
C TYR A 211 7.69 -6.66 -5.23
N PHE A 212 8.68 -7.55 -5.22
CA PHE A 212 10.09 -7.20 -5.03
C PHE A 212 10.61 -6.24 -6.11
N PHE A 213 10.12 -6.36 -7.33
CA PHE A 213 10.49 -5.45 -8.42
C PHE A 213 10.21 -3.97 -8.07
N TYR A 214 9.06 -3.66 -7.50
CA TYR A 214 8.73 -2.28 -7.09
C TYR A 214 9.63 -1.78 -5.96
N PHE A 215 10.00 -2.67 -5.06
CA PHE A 215 10.96 -2.37 -3.99
C PHE A 215 12.35 -2.05 -4.57
N ALA A 216 12.83 -2.84 -5.53
CA ALA A 216 14.09 -2.61 -6.23
C ALA A 216 14.06 -1.31 -7.04
N MET A 217 12.97 -1.02 -7.73
CA MET A 217 12.77 0.25 -8.45
C MET A 217 12.86 1.45 -7.48
N GLY A 218 12.26 1.34 -6.29
CA GLY A 218 12.40 2.33 -5.22
C GLY A 218 13.83 2.51 -4.73
N ALA A 219 14.61 1.42 -4.63
CA ALA A 219 16.02 1.47 -4.29
C ALA A 219 16.84 2.24 -5.36
N VAL A 220 16.59 1.99 -6.64
CA VAL A 220 17.23 2.73 -7.75
C VAL A 220 16.91 4.22 -7.66
N ALA A 221 15.65 4.58 -7.48
CA ALA A 221 15.23 5.97 -7.30
C ALA A 221 15.91 6.63 -6.08
N ALA A 222 16.13 5.88 -4.99
CA ALA A 222 16.82 6.37 -3.79
C ALA A 222 18.32 6.63 -3.99
N PHE A 223 19.00 5.79 -4.78
CA PHE A 223 20.43 5.95 -5.06
C PHE A 223 20.72 7.12 -6.00
N TYR A 224 19.78 7.44 -6.88
CA TYR A 224 19.96 8.37 -7.99
C TYR A 224 18.80 9.37 -8.10
N VAL A 225 18.41 10.02 -6.99
CA VAL A 225 17.20 10.86 -6.91
C VAL A 225 17.13 11.88 -8.05
N GLU A 226 18.21 12.63 -8.27
CA GLU A 226 18.23 13.70 -9.29
C GLU A 226 18.21 13.14 -10.73
N GLN A 227 18.99 12.09 -10.99
CA GLN A 227 19.01 11.42 -12.31
C GLN A 227 17.66 10.71 -12.58
N TRP A 228 17.05 10.13 -11.54
CA TRP A 228 15.71 9.53 -11.61
C TRP A 228 14.65 10.57 -12.00
N ARG A 229 14.64 11.73 -11.34
CA ARG A 229 13.74 12.84 -11.67
C ARG A 229 13.96 13.35 -13.08
N ALA A 230 15.21 13.60 -13.48
CA ALA A 230 15.56 14.06 -14.82
C ALA A 230 15.13 13.05 -15.89
N TRP A 231 15.33 11.75 -15.65
CA TRP A 231 14.92 10.66 -16.54
C TRP A 231 13.40 10.63 -16.71
N LEU A 232 12.64 10.73 -15.63
CA LEU A 232 11.18 10.78 -15.66
C LEU A 232 10.65 12.00 -16.43
N ILE A 233 11.23 13.19 -16.19
CA ILE A 233 10.84 14.42 -16.92
C ILE A 233 11.14 14.27 -18.42
N ARG A 234 12.30 13.73 -18.78
CA ARG A 234 12.69 13.50 -20.18
C ARG A 234 11.71 12.56 -20.90
N LEU A 235 11.27 11.49 -20.23
CA LEU A 235 10.41 10.46 -20.83
C LEU A 235 8.92 10.65 -20.49
N ARG A 236 8.52 11.76 -19.85
CA ARG A 236 7.17 11.94 -19.33
C ARG A 236 6.06 11.69 -20.35
N TYR A 237 6.18 12.20 -21.55
CA TYR A 237 5.15 12.02 -22.58
C TYR A 237 5.05 10.56 -23.04
N ALA A 238 6.16 9.88 -23.23
CA ALA A 238 6.18 8.46 -23.59
C ALA A 238 5.56 7.60 -22.48
N ILE A 239 5.90 7.87 -21.21
CA ILE A 239 5.34 7.17 -20.04
C ILE A 239 3.83 7.42 -19.93
N LEU A 240 3.39 8.68 -20.04
CA LEU A 240 1.97 9.05 -19.96
C LEU A 240 1.15 8.43 -21.11
N THR A 241 1.68 8.44 -22.33
CA THR A 241 1.01 7.84 -23.50
C THR A 241 0.93 6.32 -23.34
N ALA A 242 2.01 5.66 -22.92
CA ALA A 242 2.02 4.22 -22.67
C ALA A 242 1.05 3.84 -21.52
N PHE A 243 1.01 4.64 -20.45
CA PHE A 243 0.06 4.47 -19.36
C PHE A 243 -1.39 4.59 -19.84
N ALA A 244 -1.70 5.65 -20.59
CA ALA A 244 -3.05 5.88 -21.13
C ALA A 244 -3.47 4.76 -22.06
N GLY A 245 -2.60 4.34 -23.00
CA GLY A 245 -2.86 3.23 -23.90
C GLY A 245 -3.13 1.92 -23.15
N MET A 246 -2.33 1.62 -22.12
CA MET A 246 -2.52 0.43 -21.31
C MET A 246 -3.79 0.50 -20.45
N ALA A 247 -4.13 1.68 -19.93
CA ALA A 247 -5.38 1.90 -19.18
C ALA A 247 -6.62 1.68 -20.07
N ILE A 248 -6.60 2.22 -21.30
CA ILE A 248 -7.68 2.02 -22.29
C ILE A 248 -7.79 0.54 -22.65
N TYR A 249 -6.66 -0.14 -22.89
CA TYR A 249 -6.64 -1.58 -23.16
C TYR A 249 -7.26 -2.39 -22.03
N LEU A 250 -6.86 -2.10 -20.77
CA LEU A 250 -7.43 -2.79 -19.61
C LEU A 250 -8.93 -2.51 -19.43
N LEU A 251 -9.36 -1.28 -19.68
CA LEU A 251 -10.78 -0.93 -19.66
C LEU A 251 -11.57 -1.71 -20.71
N TYR A 252 -11.03 -1.80 -21.93
CA TYR A 252 -11.62 -2.62 -22.98
C TYR A 252 -11.76 -4.09 -22.55
N VAL A 253 -10.69 -4.70 -22.03
CA VAL A 253 -10.71 -6.10 -21.57
C VAL A 253 -11.75 -6.30 -20.46
N VAL A 254 -11.82 -5.39 -19.51
CA VAL A 254 -12.78 -5.46 -18.39
C VAL A 254 -14.22 -5.36 -18.89
N VAL A 255 -14.52 -4.36 -19.73
CA VAL A 255 -15.87 -4.13 -20.23
C VAL A 255 -16.32 -5.27 -21.16
N ALA A 256 -15.39 -5.85 -21.95
CA ALA A 256 -15.67 -7.01 -22.80
C ALA A 256 -16.10 -8.27 -22.01
N HIS A 257 -15.74 -8.36 -20.74
CA HIS A 257 -16.13 -9.45 -19.85
C HIS A 257 -17.38 -9.15 -18.99
N PHE A 258 -18.04 -7.99 -19.19
CA PHE A 258 -19.33 -7.74 -18.55
C PHE A 258 -20.41 -8.61 -19.18
N GLN A 259 -21.20 -9.25 -18.35
CA GLN A 259 -22.38 -9.98 -18.83
C GLN A 259 -23.55 -8.98 -18.93
N LEU A 260 -24.17 -8.87 -20.08
CA LEU A 260 -25.26 -7.92 -20.32
C LEU A 260 -26.67 -8.58 -20.26
N THR A 261 -26.75 -9.89 -20.51
CA THR A 261 -28.00 -10.64 -20.53
C THR A 261 -27.87 -11.94 -19.75
N PRO A 262 -28.91 -12.42 -19.05
CA PRO A 262 -30.23 -11.82 -18.85
C PRO A 262 -30.23 -10.62 -17.89
N GLN A 263 -29.16 -10.42 -17.12
CA GLN A 263 -28.95 -9.32 -16.20
C GLN A 263 -27.54 -8.77 -16.35
N VAL A 264 -27.35 -7.49 -16.06
CA VAL A 264 -26.02 -6.87 -16.07
C VAL A 264 -25.22 -7.40 -14.88
N VAL A 265 -24.06 -8.02 -15.16
CA VAL A 265 -23.11 -8.46 -14.14
C VAL A 265 -21.75 -7.86 -14.42
N ILE A 266 -21.31 -7.01 -13.52
CA ILE A 266 -20.02 -6.32 -13.60
C ILE A 266 -18.93 -7.23 -13.01
N ARG A 267 -17.81 -7.37 -13.70
CA ARG A 267 -16.68 -8.21 -13.28
C ARG A 267 -15.37 -7.50 -13.51
N TYR A 268 -14.50 -7.48 -12.48
CA TYR A 268 -13.16 -6.86 -12.52
C TYR A 268 -12.03 -7.87 -12.24
N HIS A 269 -12.26 -9.18 -12.49
CA HIS A 269 -11.28 -10.22 -12.21
C HIS A 269 -9.97 -10.07 -13.02
N ASP A 270 -10.03 -9.45 -14.21
CA ASP A 270 -8.87 -9.18 -15.06
C ASP A 270 -7.87 -8.20 -14.43
N LEU A 271 -8.29 -7.43 -13.44
CA LEU A 271 -7.47 -6.46 -12.72
C LEU A 271 -6.73 -7.06 -11.50
N GLY A 272 -6.55 -8.37 -11.46
CA GLY A 272 -5.72 -9.05 -10.46
C GLY A 272 -4.26 -8.60 -10.55
N LEU A 273 -3.59 -8.36 -9.40
CA LEU A 273 -2.26 -7.74 -9.35
C LEU A 273 -1.14 -8.63 -9.93
N LEU A 274 -1.31 -9.95 -9.89
CA LEU A 274 -0.26 -10.94 -10.17
C LEU A 274 -0.43 -11.55 -11.56
N ASN A 275 -0.27 -10.74 -12.60
CA ASN A 275 -0.18 -11.18 -13.99
C ASN A 275 0.69 -10.21 -14.80
N PRO A 276 1.28 -10.64 -15.94
CA PRO A 276 2.22 -9.81 -16.70
C PRO A 276 1.62 -8.50 -17.22
N ARG A 277 0.37 -8.51 -17.69
CA ARG A 277 -0.31 -7.29 -18.17
C ARG A 277 -0.43 -6.24 -17.08
N MET A 278 -0.84 -6.68 -15.89
CA MET A 278 -0.92 -5.80 -14.73
C MET A 278 0.48 -5.36 -14.25
N ALA A 279 1.50 -6.20 -14.32
CA ALA A 279 2.87 -5.81 -13.97
C ALA A 279 3.37 -4.64 -14.84
N VAL A 280 3.13 -4.67 -16.15
CA VAL A 280 3.43 -3.55 -17.06
C VAL A 280 2.61 -2.31 -16.68
N PHE A 281 1.29 -2.44 -16.56
CA PHE A 281 0.41 -1.34 -16.21
C PHE A 281 0.78 -0.69 -14.87
N LEU A 282 1.01 -1.49 -13.84
CA LEU A 282 1.35 -1.00 -12.49
C LEU A 282 2.71 -0.31 -12.44
N THR A 283 3.68 -0.79 -13.24
CA THR A 283 4.97 -0.11 -13.38
C THR A 283 4.79 1.27 -14.02
N LEU A 284 4.07 1.35 -15.14
CA LEU A 284 3.73 2.62 -15.78
C LEU A 284 2.93 3.54 -14.83
N SER A 285 2.00 2.97 -14.05
CA SER A 285 1.21 3.71 -13.05
C SER A 285 2.10 4.35 -11.99
N VAL A 286 3.05 3.62 -11.41
CA VAL A 286 3.97 4.16 -10.40
C VAL A 286 4.82 5.29 -10.98
N LEU A 287 5.35 5.13 -12.20
CA LEU A 287 6.12 6.18 -12.88
C LEU A 287 5.26 7.41 -13.16
N THR A 288 4.04 7.21 -13.66
CA THR A 288 3.07 8.29 -13.94
C THR A 288 2.71 9.06 -12.68
N ILE A 289 2.35 8.39 -11.60
CA ILE A 289 1.98 9.04 -10.33
C ILE A 289 3.19 9.77 -9.71
N TYR A 290 4.40 9.25 -9.90
CA TYR A 290 5.61 9.98 -9.47
C TYR A 290 5.81 11.27 -10.28
N ILE A 291 5.62 11.25 -11.61
CA ILE A 291 5.66 12.44 -12.45
C ILE A 291 4.60 13.45 -11.99
N VAL A 292 3.37 13.00 -11.77
CA VAL A 292 2.28 13.85 -11.27
C VAL A 292 2.63 14.46 -9.92
N ALA A 293 3.22 13.68 -9.00
CA ALA A 293 3.63 14.18 -7.69
C ALA A 293 4.73 15.25 -7.79
N MET A 294 5.70 15.10 -8.70
CA MET A 294 6.72 16.13 -8.94
C MET A 294 6.09 17.44 -9.46
N GLN A 295 5.16 17.34 -10.40
CA GLN A 295 4.44 18.50 -10.93
C GLN A 295 3.53 19.15 -9.86
N TRP A 296 2.89 18.32 -9.03
CA TRP A 296 2.08 18.78 -7.91
C TRP A 296 2.89 19.59 -6.90
N GLU A 297 4.07 19.14 -6.53
CA GLU A 297 4.94 19.85 -5.59
C GLU A 297 5.41 21.22 -6.12
N GLN A 298 5.49 21.38 -7.44
CA GLN A 298 5.91 22.62 -8.09
C GLN A 298 4.74 23.59 -8.35
N GLY A 299 3.58 23.07 -8.77
CA GLY A 299 2.49 23.89 -9.33
C GLY A 299 1.22 23.96 -8.48
N ALA A 300 1.00 23.03 -7.54
CA ALA A 300 -0.25 23.03 -6.77
C ALA A 300 -0.29 24.14 -5.72
N PRO A 301 -1.48 24.70 -5.43
CA PRO A 301 -1.68 25.67 -4.35
C PRO A 301 -1.14 25.15 -3.02
N GLY A 302 -0.53 26.03 -2.22
CA GLY A 302 0.13 25.64 -0.96
C GLY A 302 -0.78 24.93 0.04
N TRP A 303 -2.06 25.28 0.09
CA TRP A 303 -3.03 24.62 0.97
C TRP A 303 -3.33 23.18 0.54
N LEU A 304 -3.44 22.90 -0.77
CA LEU A 304 -3.62 21.54 -1.28
C LEU A 304 -2.39 20.69 -1.01
N ARG A 305 -1.17 21.20 -1.20
CA ARG A 305 0.07 20.51 -0.85
C ARG A 305 0.12 20.17 0.64
N LYS A 306 -0.32 21.10 1.51
CA LYS A 306 -0.41 20.86 2.96
C LYS A 306 -1.41 19.74 3.29
N ILE A 307 -2.57 19.70 2.64
CA ILE A 307 -3.56 18.62 2.81
C ILE A 307 -2.96 17.27 2.39
N MET A 308 -2.34 17.18 1.21
CA MET A 308 -1.74 15.94 0.75
C MET A 308 -0.58 15.48 1.64
N ALA A 309 0.27 16.40 2.09
CA ALA A 309 1.33 16.11 3.05
C ALA A 309 0.79 15.65 4.41
N TRP A 310 -0.33 16.25 4.87
CA TRP A 310 -1.02 15.84 6.08
C TRP A 310 -1.59 14.42 5.94
N LEU A 311 -2.31 14.13 4.86
CA LEU A 311 -2.78 12.78 4.55
C LEU A 311 -1.63 11.78 4.51
N GLY A 312 -0.52 12.13 3.84
CA GLY A 312 0.68 11.29 3.77
C GLY A 312 1.31 11.01 5.14
N ALA A 313 1.33 12.00 6.03
CA ALA A 313 1.89 11.85 7.38
C ALA A 313 1.07 10.93 8.29
N TYR A 314 -0.23 10.81 8.03
CA TYR A 314 -1.16 9.96 8.80
C TYR A 314 -1.57 8.70 8.04
N SER A 315 -1.13 8.52 6.81
CA SER A 315 -1.58 7.46 5.88
C SER A 315 -1.52 6.05 6.45
N TYR A 316 -0.52 5.71 7.27
CA TYR A 316 -0.38 4.35 7.81
C TYR A 316 -1.50 4.01 8.80
N VAL A 317 -1.75 4.87 9.79
CA VAL A 317 -2.82 4.63 10.77
C VAL A 317 -4.20 4.78 10.12
N ALA A 318 -4.37 5.73 9.21
CA ALA A 318 -5.58 5.88 8.42
C ALA A 318 -5.83 4.64 7.55
N TYR A 319 -4.77 4.07 6.94
CA TYR A 319 -4.84 2.80 6.22
C TYR A 319 -5.30 1.64 7.13
N LEU A 320 -4.83 1.56 8.37
CA LEU A 320 -5.30 0.54 9.31
C LEU A 320 -6.78 0.72 9.69
N ALA A 321 -7.26 1.96 9.78
CA ALA A 321 -8.60 2.31 10.24
C ALA A 321 -9.68 2.25 9.13
N HIS A 322 -9.29 2.48 7.86
CA HIS A 322 -10.27 2.80 6.81
C HIS A 322 -11.35 1.73 6.58
N ALA A 323 -11.01 0.44 6.67
CA ALA A 323 -12.00 -0.61 6.43
C ALA A 323 -13.07 -0.66 7.53
N TYR A 324 -12.70 -0.30 8.77
CA TYR A 324 -13.67 -0.15 9.84
C TYR A 324 -14.61 1.03 9.57
N VAL A 325 -14.05 2.18 9.21
CA VAL A 325 -14.83 3.37 8.88
C VAL A 325 -15.72 3.12 7.66
N LEU A 326 -15.17 2.47 6.61
CA LEU A 326 -15.89 2.18 5.37
C LEU A 326 -17.18 1.37 5.62
N LYS A 327 -17.13 0.33 6.47
CA LYS A 327 -18.30 -0.49 6.85
C LYS A 327 -19.49 0.35 7.32
N TYR A 328 -19.24 1.47 8.01
CA TYR A 328 -20.31 2.36 8.49
C TYR A 328 -20.67 3.43 7.45
N MET A 329 -19.67 3.91 6.70
CA MET A 329 -19.92 4.96 5.70
C MET A 329 -20.63 4.42 4.46
N GLU A 330 -20.53 3.15 4.15
CA GLU A 330 -21.37 2.45 3.17
C GLU A 330 -22.86 2.59 3.55
N ARG A 331 -23.22 2.33 4.80
CA ARG A 331 -24.60 2.49 5.28
C ARG A 331 -25.08 3.95 5.21
N VAL A 332 -24.20 4.90 5.52
CA VAL A 332 -24.52 6.34 5.39
C VAL A 332 -24.74 6.69 3.92
N ALA A 333 -23.90 6.23 3.01
CA ALA A 333 -24.06 6.45 1.57
C ALA A 333 -25.37 5.82 1.05
N ASP A 334 -25.68 4.61 1.49
CA ASP A 334 -26.95 3.92 1.14
C ASP A 334 -28.18 4.67 1.65
N SER A 335 -28.10 5.25 2.85
CA SER A 335 -29.18 6.07 3.40
C SER A 335 -29.35 7.39 2.64
N LEU A 336 -28.28 7.98 2.12
CA LEU A 336 -28.32 9.26 1.41
C LEU A 336 -28.84 9.13 -0.03
N PHE A 337 -28.49 8.05 -0.73
CA PHE A 337 -28.79 7.88 -2.15
C PHE A 337 -29.86 6.82 -2.44
N GLY A 338 -30.29 6.07 -1.43
CA GLY A 338 -31.19 4.93 -1.57
C GLY A 338 -30.49 3.66 -2.06
N MET A 339 -31.05 2.50 -1.75
CA MET A 339 -30.47 1.20 -2.13
C MET A 339 -30.44 0.98 -3.65
N ASP A 340 -31.41 1.56 -4.37
CA ASP A 340 -31.55 1.52 -5.83
C ASP A 340 -30.86 2.71 -6.55
N GLY A 341 -30.23 3.58 -5.78
CA GLY A 341 -29.50 4.74 -6.32
C GLY A 341 -28.23 4.34 -7.05
N SER A 342 -27.65 5.29 -7.83
CA SER A 342 -26.41 5.06 -8.59
C SER A 342 -25.30 4.49 -7.72
N ALA A 343 -24.78 3.32 -8.10
CA ALA A 343 -23.67 2.67 -7.43
C ALA A 343 -22.40 3.55 -7.41
N SER A 344 -22.19 4.35 -8.46
CA SER A 344 -21.07 5.30 -8.52
C SER A 344 -21.23 6.43 -7.49
N ALA A 345 -22.42 7.01 -7.34
CA ALA A 345 -22.66 8.06 -6.36
C ALA A 345 -22.46 7.56 -4.93
N ARG A 346 -23.00 6.37 -4.63
CA ARG A 346 -22.83 5.69 -3.33
C ARG A 346 -21.36 5.38 -3.06
N THR A 347 -20.64 4.86 -4.05
CA THR A 347 -19.20 4.59 -3.97
C THR A 347 -18.40 5.85 -3.63
N LEU A 348 -18.65 6.95 -4.35
CA LEU A 348 -17.92 8.20 -4.14
C LEU A 348 -18.21 8.81 -2.75
N ALA A 349 -19.46 8.76 -2.29
CA ALA A 349 -19.83 9.21 -0.95
C ALA A 349 -19.14 8.35 0.13
N ALA A 350 -19.24 7.03 0.03
CA ALA A 350 -18.60 6.10 0.95
C ALA A 350 -17.07 6.31 0.97
N PHE A 351 -16.45 6.50 -0.20
CA PHE A 351 -15.03 6.82 -0.32
C PHE A 351 -14.65 8.11 0.41
N ILE A 352 -15.35 9.23 0.13
CA ILE A 352 -15.04 10.55 0.70
C ILE A 352 -15.17 10.50 2.23
N PHE A 353 -16.28 9.98 2.72
CA PHE A 353 -16.54 9.91 4.17
C PHE A 353 -15.57 8.95 4.87
N SER A 354 -15.23 7.83 4.24
CA SER A 354 -14.26 6.87 4.80
C SER A 354 -12.84 7.44 4.82
N ALA A 355 -12.41 8.09 3.77
CA ALA A 355 -11.09 8.71 3.72
C ALA A 355 -10.94 9.81 4.77
N ALA A 356 -11.95 10.69 4.89
CA ALA A 356 -11.98 11.74 5.89
C ALA A 356 -12.03 11.16 7.32
N GLY A 357 -12.94 10.23 7.60
CA GLY A 357 -13.10 9.61 8.92
C GLY A 357 -11.86 8.86 9.37
N ALA A 358 -11.25 8.05 8.48
CA ALA A 358 -10.02 7.32 8.80
C ALA A 358 -8.83 8.26 9.06
N ALA A 359 -8.71 9.35 8.29
CA ALA A 359 -7.66 10.35 8.49
C ALA A 359 -7.85 11.12 9.82
N LEU A 360 -9.09 11.45 10.19
CA LEU A 360 -9.42 12.09 11.47
C LEU A 360 -9.13 11.17 12.66
N ILE A 361 -9.48 9.88 12.58
CA ILE A 361 -9.13 8.88 13.59
C ILE A 361 -7.61 8.79 13.76
N ALA A 362 -6.87 8.71 12.66
CA ALA A 362 -5.41 8.67 12.70
C ALA A 362 -4.81 9.92 13.35
N TYR A 363 -5.36 11.09 13.07
CA TYR A 363 -4.98 12.35 13.68
C TYR A 363 -5.26 12.36 15.19
N ALA A 364 -6.47 11.97 15.60
CA ALA A 364 -6.88 11.92 17.01
C ALA A 364 -6.01 10.97 17.84
N LEU A 365 -5.75 9.76 17.32
CA LEU A 365 -4.88 8.77 17.97
C LEU A 365 -3.45 9.31 18.15
N ARG A 366 -2.92 10.05 17.18
CA ARG A 366 -1.60 10.66 17.29
C ARG A 366 -1.56 11.81 18.31
N LEU A 367 -2.62 12.61 18.40
CA LEU A 367 -2.75 13.64 19.42
C LEU A 367 -2.78 13.00 20.83
N ALA A 368 -3.61 11.98 21.03
CA ALA A 368 -3.68 11.24 22.28
C ALA A 368 -2.31 10.66 22.70
N ALA A 369 -1.61 10.03 21.75
CA ALA A 369 -0.27 9.49 22.01
C ALA A 369 0.76 10.57 22.41
N ARG A 370 0.68 11.76 21.81
CA ARG A 370 1.54 12.90 22.17
C ARG A 370 1.22 13.43 23.58
N SER A 371 -0.05 13.58 23.91
CA SER A 371 -0.50 14.03 25.24
C SER A 371 -0.07 13.07 26.33
N LEU A 372 -0.25 11.76 26.13
CA LEU A 372 0.22 10.73 27.06
C LEU A 372 1.74 10.76 27.28
N LYS A 373 2.50 10.97 26.20
CA LYS A 373 3.96 11.11 26.30
C LYS A 373 4.37 12.33 27.13
N ARG A 374 3.70 13.47 26.92
CA ARG A 374 3.94 14.71 27.68
C ARG A 374 3.63 14.52 29.18
N ILE A 375 2.50 13.89 29.52
CA ILE A 375 2.13 13.59 30.91
C ILE A 375 3.18 12.70 31.59
N ARG A 376 3.66 11.65 30.88
CA ARG A 376 4.72 10.79 31.43
C ARG A 376 6.03 11.55 31.66
N GLN A 377 6.43 12.43 30.76
CA GLN A 377 7.63 13.25 30.95
C GLN A 377 7.54 14.18 32.18
N ILE A 378 6.38 14.84 32.36
CA ILE A 378 6.15 15.69 33.53
C ILE A 378 6.22 14.87 34.83
N LYS A 379 5.57 13.71 34.90
CA LYS A 379 5.61 12.82 36.06
C LYS A 379 7.04 12.36 36.40
N THR A 380 7.84 12.04 35.37
CA THR A 380 9.24 11.63 35.56
C THR A 380 10.09 12.77 36.09
N GLN A 381 9.92 14.01 35.60
CA GLN A 381 10.59 15.20 36.12
C GLN A 381 10.24 15.45 37.58
N GLN A 382 8.97 15.44 37.93
CA GLN A 382 8.52 15.64 39.33
C GLN A 382 9.04 14.54 40.26
N ALA A 383 9.15 13.28 39.79
CA ALA A 383 9.74 12.21 40.60
C ALA A 383 11.25 12.41 40.84
N ASN A 384 11.98 12.86 39.80
CA ASN A 384 13.41 13.16 39.93
C ASN A 384 13.68 14.36 40.82
N GLU A 385 12.87 15.42 40.76
CA GLU A 385 12.96 16.60 41.64
C GLU A 385 12.70 16.24 43.13
N LYS A 386 11.70 15.38 43.38
CA LYS A 386 11.42 14.86 44.73
C LYS A 386 12.57 14.01 45.28
N SER A 387 13.19 13.18 44.43
CA SER A 387 14.35 12.34 44.83
C SER A 387 15.64 13.13 45.04
N ALA A 388 15.74 14.31 44.43
CA ALA A 388 16.90 15.20 44.61
C ALA A 388 16.74 16.14 45.83
N ALA A 389 15.52 16.27 46.37
CA ALA A 389 15.20 17.09 47.54
C ALA A 389 15.20 16.30 48.87
N LEU A 390 15.34 15.00 48.83
CA LEU A 390 15.57 14.04 49.92
C LEU A 390 17.05 13.69 50.03
#